data_79db988469eb5ae4a7bb534d9b1e8726
#
_entry.id   79db988469eb5ae4a7bb534d9b1e8726
#
_cell.length_a   1.000
_cell.length_b   1.000
_cell.length_c   1.000
_cell.angle_alpha   90.00
_cell.angle_beta   90.00
_cell.angle_gamma   90.00
#
_symmetry.space_group_name_H-M   'P 1'
#
loop_
_entity.id
_entity.type
_entity.pdbx_description
1 polymer ?
#
loop_
_entity_poly.entity_id
_entity_poly.type
_entity_poly.pdbx_seq_one_letter_code
_entity_poly.pdbx_strand_id
1 'polypeptide(L)' 'MYLSSRMKLEEAIVFLLASSGHGMKNEQIAREINARGLYTRLDKAPVTDKQVYAVIMSHPDTFVKSEGRIRLMI' A
#
# COMPACT_ATOMS: atom_id res chain seq x y z
N MET A 1 -13.78 13.35 -13.93
CA MET A 1 -13.41 13.31 -13.36
C MET A 1 -12.61 13.03 -12.80
N TYR A 2 -12.60 13.03 -12.72
CA TYR A 2 -11.91 12.84 -12.07
C TYR A 2 -11.47 12.39 -11.27
N LEU A 3 -11.38 11.93 -11.09
CA LEU A 3 -11.04 11.52 -10.37
C LEU A 3 -10.38 11.24 -9.67
N SER A 4 -10.71 11.05 -9.32
CA SER A 4 -10.16 10.76 -8.76
C SER A 4 -9.18 10.12 -8.33
N SER A 5 -8.90 9.90 -8.38
CA SER A 5 -7.62 9.36 -8.37
C SER A 5 -6.78 9.65 -7.18
N ARG A 6 -7.33 10.13 -6.18
CA ARG A 6 -6.59 10.39 -4.97
C ARG A 6 -6.90 9.36 -3.92
N MET A 7 -6.37 8.19 -4.16
CA MET A 7 -6.44 7.15 -3.14
C MET A 7 -5.62 7.58 -1.93
N LYS A 8 -6.10 7.26 -0.75
CA LYS A 8 -5.28 7.31 0.45
C LYS A 8 -4.26 6.18 0.36
N LEU A 9 -3.16 6.31 1.09
CA LEU A 9 -2.12 5.29 1.05
C LEU A 9 -2.67 3.93 1.47
N GLU A 10 -3.51 3.90 2.47
CA GLU A 10 -4.16 2.66 2.90
C GLU A 10 -4.94 2.02 1.75
N GLU A 11 -5.69 2.83 1.01
CA GLU A 11 -6.49 2.33 -0.11
C GLU A 11 -5.62 1.79 -1.23
N ALA A 12 -4.50 2.45 -1.49
CA ALA A 12 -3.57 2.01 -2.51
C ALA A 12 -2.99 0.64 -2.15
N ILE A 13 -2.66 0.45 -0.88
CA ILE A 13 -2.13 -0.84 -0.41
C ILE A 13 -3.18 -1.94 -0.56
N VAL A 14 -4.42 -1.65 -0.15
CA VAL A 14 -5.52 -2.61 -0.30
C VAL A 14 -5.70 -2.98 -1.76
N PHE A 15 -5.68 -1.98 -2.64
CA PHE A 15 -5.84 -2.21 -4.07
C PHE A 15 -4.76 -3.15 -4.61
N LEU A 16 -3.51 -2.92 -4.21
CA LEU A 16 -2.40 -3.76 -4.66
C LEU A 16 -2.55 -5.20 -4.18
N LEU A 17 -2.85 -5.37 -2.90
CA LEU A 17 -2.95 -6.70 -2.33
C LEU A 17 -4.13 -7.47 -2.92
N ALA A 18 -5.24 -6.78 -3.14
CA ALA A 18 -6.40 -7.41 -3.76
C ALA A 18 -6.12 -7.79 -5.21
N SER A 19 -5.42 -6.92 -5.93
CA SER A 19 -5.12 -7.16 -7.35
C SER A 19 -4.10 -8.27 -7.54
N SER A 20 -3.11 -8.36 -6.65
CA SER A 20 -2.06 -9.36 -6.79
C SER A 20 -2.52 -10.76 -6.41
N GLY A 21 -3.49 -10.84 -5.50
CA GLY A 21 -3.98 -12.12 -5.02
C GLY A 21 -3.01 -12.86 -4.12
N HIS A 22 -1.93 -12.23 -3.70
CA HIS A 22 -0.96 -12.85 -2.80
C HIS A 22 -0.30 -11.78 -1.94
N GLY A 23 0.41 -12.21 -0.91
CA GLY A 23 1.10 -11.28 -0.02
C GLY A 23 2.28 -10.61 -0.71
N MET A 24 2.62 -9.42 -0.23
CA MET A 24 3.72 -8.64 -0.77
C MET A 24 4.56 -8.09 0.38
N LYS A 25 5.84 -7.89 0.11
CA LYS A 25 6.73 -7.26 1.08
C LYS A 25 6.54 -5.75 1.09
N ASN A 26 6.87 -5.10 2.21
CA ASN A 26 6.75 -3.65 2.33
C ASN A 26 7.42 -2.92 1.17
N GLU A 27 8.65 -3.32 0.86
CA GLU A 27 9.44 -2.68 -0.19
C GLU A 27 8.78 -2.85 -1.54
N GLN A 28 8.22 -4.02 -1.78
CA GLN A 28 7.53 -4.31 -3.02
C GLN A 28 6.28 -3.47 -3.16
N ILE A 29 5.53 -3.33 -2.08
CA ILE A 29 4.32 -2.50 -2.06
C ILE A 29 4.68 -1.05 -2.40
N ALA A 30 5.71 -0.51 -1.73
CA ALA A 30 6.12 0.86 -1.96
C ALA A 30 6.55 1.07 -3.42
N ARG A 31 7.31 0.12 -3.96
CA ARG A 31 7.79 0.20 -5.34
C ARG A 31 6.62 0.21 -6.32
N GLU A 32 5.64 -0.67 -6.10
CA GLU A 32 4.50 -0.76 -7.01
C GLU A 32 3.63 0.48 -6.94
N ILE A 33 3.43 1.03 -5.75
CA ILE A 33 2.66 2.26 -5.60
C ILE A 33 3.32 3.38 -6.38
N ASN A 34 4.64 3.51 -6.26
CA ASN A 34 5.39 4.55 -6.96
C ASN A 34 5.37 4.33 -8.47
N ALA A 35 5.58 3.08 -8.90
CA ALA A 35 5.64 2.77 -10.32
C ALA A 35 4.31 2.98 -11.02
N ARG A 36 3.20 2.72 -10.33
CA ARG A 36 1.86 2.84 -10.92
C ARG A 36 1.20 4.18 -10.63
N GLY A 37 1.83 5.01 -9.80
CA GLY A 37 1.26 6.30 -9.45
C GLY A 37 -0.04 6.18 -8.68
N LEU A 38 -0.17 5.16 -7.84
CA LEU A 38 -1.42 4.93 -7.11
C LEU A 38 -1.65 5.92 -5.99
N TYR A 39 -0.59 6.53 -5.50
CA TYR A 39 -0.66 7.49 -4.41
C TYR A 39 0.46 8.51 -4.57
N THR A 40 0.15 9.78 -4.37
CA THR A 40 1.13 10.84 -4.47
C THR A 40 1.17 11.60 -3.15
N ARG A 41 2.37 11.70 -2.58
CA ARG A 41 2.58 12.49 -1.37
C ARG A 41 2.45 13.97 -1.71
N LEU A 42 2.10 14.77 -0.71
CA LEU A 42 1.97 16.21 -0.90
C LEU A 42 3.30 16.84 -1.31
N ASP A 43 4.41 16.31 -0.81
CA ASP A 43 5.74 16.82 -1.13
C ASP A 43 6.32 16.23 -2.42
N LYS A 44 5.55 15.38 -3.11
CA LYS A 44 5.94 14.74 -4.36
C LYS A 44 7.09 13.75 -4.21
N ALA A 45 7.53 13.45 -3.01
CA ALA A 45 8.55 12.46 -2.76
C ALA A 45 7.94 11.06 -2.94
N PRO A 46 8.76 10.06 -3.28
CA PRO A 46 8.25 8.69 -3.41
C PRO A 46 7.83 8.12 -2.06
N VAL A 47 6.89 7.20 -2.11
CA VAL A 47 6.47 6.46 -0.93
C VAL A 47 7.59 5.53 -0.52
N THR A 48 7.86 5.45 0.78
CA THR A 48 8.91 4.58 1.31
C THR A 48 8.30 3.35 1.96
N ASP A 49 9.13 2.31 2.10
CA ASP A 49 8.71 1.09 2.79
C ASP A 49 8.33 1.37 4.25
N LYS A 50 8.99 2.34 4.88
CA LYS A 50 8.66 2.72 6.25
C LYS A 50 7.27 3.34 6.34
N GLN A 51 6.89 4.14 5.36
CA GLN A 51 5.55 4.70 5.30
C GLN A 51 4.50 3.61 5.14
N VAL A 52 4.78 2.66 4.26
CA VAL A 52 3.88 1.52 4.05
C VAL A 52 3.73 0.74 5.36
N TYR A 53 4.83 0.46 6.03
CA TYR A 53 4.81 -0.27 7.28
C TYR A 53 3.99 0.46 8.34
N ALA A 54 4.17 1.78 8.45
CA ALA A 54 3.43 2.57 9.43
C ALA A 54 1.92 2.49 9.20
N VAL A 55 1.49 2.54 7.94
CA VAL A 55 0.08 2.43 7.60
C VAL A 55 -0.44 1.05 7.97
N ILE A 56 0.32 0.01 7.65
CA ILE A 56 -0.08 -1.36 7.94
C ILE A 56 -0.25 -1.57 9.44
N MET A 57 0.68 -1.06 10.23
CA MET A 57 0.61 -1.20 11.67
C MET A 57 -0.52 -0.38 12.30
N SER A 58 -1.01 0.63 11.59
CA SER A 58 -2.15 1.43 12.05
C SER A 58 -3.48 0.78 11.73
N HIS A 59 -3.49 -0.26 10.91
CA HIS A 59 -4.73 -0.91 10.47
C HIS A 59 -4.66 -2.41 10.65
N PRO A 60 -4.56 -2.89 11.90
CA PRO A 60 -4.40 -4.33 12.15
C PRO A 60 -5.62 -5.16 11.79
N ASP A 61 -6.79 -4.55 11.65
CA ASP A 61 -8.00 -5.28 11.20
C ASP A 61 -8.10 -5.35 9.68
N THR A 62 -7.23 -4.65 8.97
CA THR A 62 -7.25 -4.66 7.51
C THR A 62 -6.12 -5.52 6.97
N PHE A 63 -4.96 -5.47 7.60
CA PHE A 63 -3.75 -6.13 7.12
C PHE A 63 -3.20 -7.09 8.15
N VAL A 64 -2.60 -8.16 7.66
CA VAL A 64 -1.88 -9.10 8.53
C VAL A 64 -0.50 -9.33 7.93
N LYS A 65 0.51 -9.39 8.80
CA LYS A 65 1.87 -9.70 8.38
C LYS A 65 2.16 -11.16 8.73
N SER A 66 2.56 -11.92 7.72
CA SER A 66 2.84 -13.32 7.87
C SER A 66 4.04 -13.68 7.02
N GLU A 67 5.06 -14.25 7.64
CA GLU A 67 6.28 -14.71 6.96
C GLU A 67 6.92 -13.60 6.12
N GLY A 68 6.95 -12.40 6.67
CA GLY A 68 7.56 -11.26 6.01
C GLY A 68 6.75 -10.63 4.91
N ARG A 69 5.53 -11.12 4.68
CA ARG A 69 4.65 -10.58 3.65
C ARG A 69 3.40 -10.01 4.27
N ILE A 70 2.87 -9.00 3.62
CA ILE A 70 1.64 -8.33 4.05
C ILE A 70 0.50 -8.91 3.24
N ARG A 71 -0.58 -9.25 3.92
CA ARG A 71 -1.79 -9.79 3.29
C ARG A 71 -2.99 -9.04 3.80
N LEU A 72 -4.07 -9.09 3.03
CA LEU A 72 -5.34 -8.58 3.51
C LEU A 72 -5.93 -9.56 4.52
N MET A 73 -6.54 -9.00 5.54
CA MET A 73 -7.23 -9.77 6.56
C MET A 73 -8.64 -10.05 6.04
N ILE A 74 -8.81 -11.20 5.45
CA ILE A 74 -10.11 -11.55 4.87
C ILE A 74 -10.69 -12.75 5.58
#